data_55d650c6df62175424b99c01470b1ff4
#
_entry.id   55d650c6df62175424b99c01470b1ff4
#
_cell.length_a   1.000
_cell.length_b   1.000
_cell.length_c   1.000
_cell.angle_alpha   90.00
_cell.angle_beta   90.00
_cell.angle_gamma   90.00
#
_symmetry.space_group_name_H-M   'P 1'
#
loop_
_entity.id
_entity.type
_entity.pdbx_description
1 polymer ?
#
loop_
_entity_poly.entity_id
_entity_poly.type
_entity_poly.pdbx_seq_one_letter_code
_entity_poly.pdbx_strand_id
1 'polypeptide(L)'
;KLRNALNAHLALAGESVAVLDVRTVDDAFDARFSALRRHYLYRIITRPARLALEAQRAWWVAKPLDHEAMHAAAQRLVGHHDFTTFRSAHCQATSPVRTLDRLDVSRSGDLIEIRASAQSFLHNQIRSFAGTLKLAGEGRMTADDVQAALEARDRAACGPVAPPEGLFFLRVDYPGDEERRARLWCPCPQQACQR
;
A
#
# COMPACT_ATOMS: atom_id res chain seq x y z
N LYS A 1 9.43 3.71 30.70
CA LYS A 1 9.75 5.15 30.92
C LYS A 1 10.01 5.86 29.57
N LEU A 2 10.92 5.35 28.70
CA LEU A 2 11.29 6.02 27.42
C LEU A 2 10.08 6.25 26.49
N ARG A 3 9.19 5.27 26.29
CA ARG A 3 7.97 5.41 25.49
C ARG A 3 7.11 6.63 25.90
N ASN A 4 6.91 6.78 27.22
CA ASN A 4 6.08 7.87 27.74
C ASN A 4 6.78 9.23 27.55
N ALA A 5 8.10 9.31 27.73
CA ALA A 5 8.87 10.50 27.47
C ALA A 5 8.80 10.93 26.00
N LEU A 6 8.99 9.96 25.06
CA LEU A 6 8.88 10.24 23.63
C LEU A 6 7.48 10.77 23.25
N ASN A 7 6.41 10.12 23.75
CA ASN A 7 5.05 10.58 23.47
C ASN A 7 4.75 11.98 24.07
N ALA A 8 5.32 12.31 25.22
CA ALA A 8 5.18 13.65 25.80
C ALA A 8 5.86 14.71 24.90
N HIS A 9 7.07 14.45 24.39
CA HIS A 9 7.74 15.35 23.46
C HIS A 9 7.01 15.49 22.14
N LEU A 10 6.50 14.41 21.56
CA LEU A 10 5.70 14.42 20.33
C LEU A 10 4.43 15.26 20.49
N ALA A 11 3.73 15.08 21.63
CA ALA A 11 2.53 15.87 21.94
C ALA A 11 2.85 17.38 22.11
N LEU A 12 3.94 17.73 22.79
CA LEU A 12 4.39 19.12 22.93
C LEU A 12 4.79 19.76 21.59
N ALA A 13 5.36 18.95 20.68
CA ALA A 13 5.70 19.39 19.34
C ALA A 13 4.49 19.47 18.38
N GLY A 14 3.29 19.04 18.80
CA GLY A 14 2.09 19.03 17.97
C GLY A 14 2.09 17.94 16.87
N GLU A 15 2.96 16.94 17.02
CA GLU A 15 3.09 15.87 16.02
C GLU A 15 1.97 14.83 16.15
N SER A 16 1.37 14.47 15.01
CA SER A 16 0.34 13.42 14.92
C SER A 16 0.94 12.01 14.89
N VAL A 17 1.87 11.74 15.81
CA VAL A 17 2.61 10.48 15.93
C VAL A 17 2.46 9.94 17.35
N ALA A 18 2.27 8.62 17.48
CA ALA A 18 2.26 7.93 18.78
C ALA A 18 3.25 6.75 18.77
N VAL A 19 4.11 6.70 19.78
CA VAL A 19 5.01 5.57 20.02
C VAL A 19 4.26 4.53 20.86
N LEU A 20 3.97 3.38 20.27
CA LEU A 20 3.22 2.30 20.92
C LEU A 20 4.14 1.39 21.75
N ASP A 21 5.34 1.14 21.26
CA ASP A 21 6.33 0.28 21.92
C ASP A 21 7.76 0.77 21.68
N VAL A 22 8.66 0.49 22.61
CA VAL A 22 10.09 0.78 22.52
C VAL A 22 10.86 -0.41 23.07
N ARG A 23 11.87 -0.87 22.33
CA ARG A 23 12.67 -2.04 22.68
C ARG A 23 14.14 -1.82 22.39
N THR A 24 14.95 -2.47 23.19
CA THR A 24 16.34 -2.70 22.86
C THR A 24 16.41 -3.83 21.84
N VAL A 25 17.22 -3.66 20.82
CA VAL A 25 17.49 -4.65 19.78
C VAL A 25 18.99 -4.92 19.73
N ASP A 26 19.38 -5.96 19.02
CA ASP A 26 20.78 -6.27 18.74
C ASP A 26 21.45 -5.16 17.91
N ASP A 27 22.74 -4.94 18.10
CA ASP A 27 23.52 -3.92 17.38
C ASP A 27 23.58 -4.16 15.87
N ALA A 28 23.38 -5.41 15.41
CA ALA A 28 23.28 -5.78 14.01
C ALA A 28 21.91 -5.43 13.39
N PHE A 29 20.91 -5.02 14.19
CA PHE A 29 19.60 -4.67 13.67
C PHE A 29 19.62 -3.33 12.96
N ASP A 30 19.14 -3.34 11.71
CA ASP A 30 18.88 -2.14 10.93
C ASP A 30 17.40 -2.08 10.53
N ALA A 31 16.71 -0.98 10.85
CA ALA A 31 15.27 -0.82 10.59
C ALA A 31 14.91 -0.90 9.10
N ARG A 32 15.83 -0.59 8.20
CA ARG A 32 15.62 -0.64 6.75
C ARG A 32 15.99 -2.00 6.16
N PHE A 33 17.15 -2.55 6.56
CA PHE A 33 17.71 -3.75 5.93
C PHE A 33 17.29 -5.05 6.61
N SER A 34 17.00 -5.03 7.92
CA SER A 34 16.46 -6.20 8.63
C SER A 34 14.96 -6.45 8.35
N ALA A 35 14.28 -5.56 7.62
CA ALA A 35 12.88 -5.71 7.29
C ALA A 35 12.66 -6.85 6.29
N LEU A 36 11.82 -7.82 6.67
CA LEU A 36 11.46 -8.98 5.86
C LEU A 36 10.38 -8.66 4.83
N ARG A 37 9.39 -7.85 5.23
CA ARG A 37 8.26 -7.50 4.37
C ARG A 37 7.67 -6.15 4.77
N ARG A 38 7.22 -5.39 3.78
CA ARG A 38 6.51 -4.13 3.92
C ARG A 38 5.11 -4.29 3.38
N HIS A 39 4.12 -3.71 4.07
CA HIS A 39 2.71 -3.78 3.72
C HIS A 39 2.16 -2.39 3.51
N TYR A 40 1.50 -2.20 2.37
CA TYR A 40 0.85 -0.96 2.00
C TYR A 40 -0.64 -1.18 1.73
N LEU A 41 -1.41 -0.16 1.96
CA LEU A 41 -2.80 -0.04 1.59
C LEU A 41 -2.97 1.23 0.75
N TYR A 42 -3.67 1.12 -0.37
CA TYR A 42 -4.13 2.27 -1.11
C TYR A 42 -5.66 2.28 -1.14
N ARG A 43 -6.28 3.42 -0.77
CA ARG A 43 -7.73 3.57 -0.64
C ARG A 43 -8.27 4.45 -1.75
N ILE A 44 -9.34 3.99 -2.40
CA ILE A 44 -10.11 4.73 -3.39
C ILE A 44 -11.55 4.75 -2.92
N ILE A 45 -12.22 5.90 -2.95
CA ILE A 45 -13.65 6.00 -2.68
C ILE A 45 -14.36 6.41 -3.97
N THR A 46 -15.30 5.54 -4.40
CA THR A 46 -16.04 5.67 -5.67
C THR A 46 -17.47 6.07 -5.40
N ARG A 47 -17.74 7.37 -5.40
CA ARG A 47 -19.09 7.93 -5.28
C ARG A 47 -19.18 9.31 -5.93
N PRO A 48 -20.38 9.74 -6.40
CA PRO A 48 -20.55 11.08 -6.99
C PRO A 48 -20.25 12.22 -6.01
N ALA A 49 -20.65 12.07 -4.73
CA ALA A 49 -20.45 13.09 -3.71
C ALA A 49 -18.97 13.14 -3.28
N ARG A 50 -18.43 14.36 -3.14
CA ARG A 50 -17.06 14.61 -2.66
C ARG A 50 -16.83 14.06 -1.25
N LEU A 51 -15.54 13.81 -0.96
CA LEU A 51 -15.13 13.37 0.37
C LEU A 51 -15.14 14.56 1.33
N ALA A 52 -15.63 14.31 2.56
CA ALA A 52 -15.55 15.23 3.68
C ALA A 52 -14.60 14.66 4.77
N LEU A 53 -15.05 13.65 5.53
CA LEU A 53 -14.26 13.05 6.62
C LEU A 53 -13.04 12.28 6.11
N GLU A 54 -13.15 11.68 4.92
CA GLU A 54 -12.06 10.92 4.27
C GLU A 54 -11.21 11.78 3.32
N ALA A 55 -11.42 13.10 3.30
CA ALA A 55 -10.55 14.02 2.57
C ALA A 55 -9.11 13.85 3.07
N GLN A 56 -8.15 13.76 2.15
CA GLN A 56 -6.73 13.47 2.42
C GLN A 56 -6.45 12.04 2.97
N ARG A 57 -7.47 11.14 2.99
CA ARG A 57 -7.31 9.75 3.44
C ARG A 57 -7.73 8.73 2.38
N ALA A 58 -8.18 9.18 1.22
CA ALA A 58 -8.53 8.33 0.10
C ALA A 58 -8.48 9.12 -1.21
N TRP A 59 -8.22 8.43 -2.30
CA TRP A 59 -8.41 9.00 -3.64
C TRP A 59 -9.88 9.00 -3.99
N TRP A 60 -10.47 10.17 -4.20
CA TRP A 60 -11.83 10.30 -4.67
C TRP A 60 -11.91 10.09 -6.17
N VAL A 61 -12.79 9.19 -6.59
CA VAL A 61 -13.15 8.93 -7.99
C VAL A 61 -14.66 9.01 -8.11
N ALA A 62 -15.18 10.00 -8.85
CA ALA A 62 -16.62 10.23 -8.95
C ALA A 62 -17.40 9.13 -9.71
N LYS A 63 -16.70 8.36 -10.54
CA LYS A 63 -17.28 7.29 -11.36
C LYS A 63 -17.09 5.94 -10.69
N PRO A 64 -18.04 5.00 -10.87
CA PRO A 64 -17.86 3.64 -10.41
C PRO A 64 -16.66 2.99 -11.10
N LEU A 65 -15.97 2.11 -10.37
CA LEU A 65 -14.88 1.29 -10.87
C LEU A 65 -15.25 -0.19 -10.70
N ASP A 66 -14.90 -1.00 -11.67
CA ASP A 66 -14.99 -2.45 -11.60
C ASP A 66 -13.79 -2.99 -10.80
N HIS A 67 -14.03 -3.38 -9.56
CA HIS A 67 -12.97 -3.87 -8.67
C HIS A 67 -12.52 -5.28 -9.03
N GLU A 68 -13.35 -6.10 -9.70
CA GLU A 68 -12.99 -7.44 -10.15
C GLU A 68 -12.01 -7.35 -11.33
N ALA A 69 -12.28 -6.45 -12.30
CA ALA A 69 -11.34 -6.16 -13.37
C ALA A 69 -10.01 -5.60 -12.82
N MET A 70 -10.07 -4.71 -11.81
CA MET A 70 -8.87 -4.22 -11.12
C MET A 70 -8.10 -5.37 -10.45
N HIS A 71 -8.79 -6.30 -9.78
CA HIS A 71 -8.15 -7.45 -9.13
C HIS A 71 -7.52 -8.40 -10.14
N ALA A 72 -8.22 -8.73 -11.22
CA ALA A 72 -7.68 -9.56 -12.29
C ALA A 72 -6.41 -8.95 -12.91
N ALA A 73 -6.40 -7.63 -13.14
CA ALA A 73 -5.23 -6.91 -13.62
C ALA A 73 -4.08 -6.89 -12.58
N ALA A 74 -4.41 -6.75 -11.29
CA ALA A 74 -3.43 -6.76 -10.21
C ALA A 74 -2.69 -8.10 -10.12
N GLN A 75 -3.38 -9.22 -10.36
CA GLN A 75 -2.76 -10.56 -10.32
C GLN A 75 -1.68 -10.75 -11.40
N ARG A 76 -1.73 -10.00 -12.49
CA ARG A 76 -0.67 -10.01 -13.53
C ARG A 76 0.66 -9.39 -13.05
N LEU A 77 0.61 -8.63 -11.97
CA LEU A 77 1.78 -7.95 -11.40
C LEU A 77 2.41 -8.72 -10.23
N VAL A 78 1.74 -9.76 -9.71
CA VAL A 78 2.26 -10.58 -8.61
C VAL A 78 3.37 -11.48 -9.12
N GLY A 79 4.46 -11.59 -8.35
CA GLY A 79 5.61 -12.42 -8.68
C GLY A 79 6.92 -11.64 -8.78
N HIS A 80 7.91 -12.28 -9.38
CA HIS A 80 9.26 -11.74 -9.57
C HIS A 80 9.38 -11.10 -10.95
N HIS A 81 9.41 -9.77 -11.01
CA HIS A 81 9.37 -9.03 -12.27
C HIS A 81 10.33 -7.84 -12.28
N ASP A 82 10.65 -7.38 -13.48
CA ASP A 82 11.24 -6.07 -13.73
C ASP A 82 10.12 -5.00 -13.76
N PHE A 83 10.08 -4.15 -12.73
CA PHE A 83 9.07 -3.10 -12.58
C PHE A 83 9.52 -1.74 -13.13
N THR A 84 10.36 -1.71 -14.15
CA THR A 84 10.80 -0.45 -14.80
C THR A 84 9.60 0.42 -15.21
N THR A 85 8.54 -0.16 -15.77
CA THR A 85 7.30 0.54 -16.15
C THR A 85 6.66 1.28 -14.96
N PHE A 86 6.70 0.68 -13.77
CA PHE A 86 6.07 1.22 -12.56
C PHE A 86 7.04 1.98 -11.65
N ARG A 87 8.25 2.22 -12.11
CA ARG A 87 9.31 2.93 -11.41
C ARG A 87 9.20 4.44 -11.65
N SER A 88 9.34 5.26 -10.61
CA SER A 88 9.50 6.71 -10.75
C SER A 88 10.86 7.04 -11.40
N ALA A 89 10.91 8.08 -12.24
CA ALA A 89 12.16 8.60 -12.79
C ALA A 89 13.17 9.03 -11.70
N HIS A 90 12.68 9.46 -10.54
CA HIS A 90 13.52 9.85 -9.38
C HIS A 90 13.87 8.68 -8.44
N CYS A 91 13.61 7.44 -8.86
CA CYS A 91 13.93 6.27 -8.03
C CYS A 91 15.43 5.99 -8.00
N GLN A 92 16.01 6.03 -6.80
CA GLN A 92 17.45 5.80 -6.58
C GLN A 92 17.84 4.30 -6.51
N ALA A 93 16.86 3.38 -6.62
CA ALA A 93 17.14 1.96 -6.56
C ALA A 93 18.00 1.53 -7.77
N THR A 94 19.07 0.79 -7.54
CA THR A 94 19.99 0.32 -8.57
C THR A 94 19.30 -0.66 -9.54
N SER A 95 18.49 -1.59 -9.02
CA SER A 95 17.75 -2.57 -9.83
C SER A 95 16.25 -2.30 -9.78
N PRO A 96 15.53 -2.38 -10.92
CA PRO A 96 14.07 -2.30 -10.96
C PRO A 96 13.39 -3.64 -10.61
N VAL A 97 14.15 -4.73 -10.49
CA VAL A 97 13.61 -6.06 -10.23
C VAL A 97 13.16 -6.19 -8.77
N ARG A 98 11.92 -6.64 -8.57
CA ARG A 98 11.32 -6.88 -7.24
C ARG A 98 10.48 -8.14 -7.28
N THR A 99 10.29 -8.74 -6.10
CA THR A 99 9.27 -9.77 -5.90
C THR A 99 8.10 -9.13 -5.19
N LEU A 100 6.96 -9.08 -5.86
CA LEU A 100 5.69 -8.65 -5.30
C LEU A 100 4.95 -9.87 -4.78
N ASP A 101 4.85 -10.01 -3.45
CA ASP A 101 4.26 -11.19 -2.82
C ASP A 101 2.73 -11.18 -2.93
N ARG A 102 2.14 -9.97 -2.92
CA ARG A 102 0.69 -9.80 -2.89
C ARG A 102 0.28 -8.46 -3.48
N LEU A 103 -0.78 -8.46 -4.29
CA LEU A 103 -1.48 -7.25 -4.75
C LEU A 103 -2.96 -7.58 -4.92
N ASP A 104 -3.75 -7.36 -3.88
CA ASP A 104 -5.18 -7.64 -3.88
C ASP A 104 -5.99 -6.37 -3.98
N VAL A 105 -7.10 -6.46 -4.69
CA VAL A 105 -8.13 -5.41 -4.74
C VAL A 105 -9.41 -5.98 -4.16
N SER A 106 -10.01 -5.24 -3.24
CA SER A 106 -11.29 -5.59 -2.62
C SER A 106 -12.19 -4.37 -2.52
N ARG A 107 -13.51 -4.58 -2.43
CA ARG A 107 -14.51 -3.52 -2.32
C ARG A 107 -15.41 -3.75 -1.12
N SER A 108 -15.72 -2.67 -0.41
CA SER A 108 -16.74 -2.63 0.64
C SER A 108 -17.54 -1.34 0.50
N GLY A 109 -18.77 -1.44 0.00
CA GLY A 109 -19.59 -0.26 -0.34
C GLY A 109 -18.90 0.62 -1.38
N ASP A 110 -18.68 1.89 -1.04
CA ASP A 110 -17.98 2.86 -1.90
C ASP A 110 -16.46 2.76 -1.85
N LEU A 111 -15.91 2.05 -0.85
CA LEU A 111 -14.49 1.92 -0.62
C LEU A 111 -13.90 0.76 -1.41
N ILE A 112 -12.87 1.05 -2.22
CA ILE A 112 -11.98 0.07 -2.84
C ILE A 112 -10.63 0.15 -2.13
N GLU A 113 -10.11 -0.99 -1.70
CA GLU A 113 -8.81 -1.14 -1.09
C GLU A 113 -7.89 -1.96 -1.99
N ILE A 114 -6.67 -1.43 -2.23
CA ILE A 114 -5.57 -2.13 -2.89
C ILE A 114 -4.54 -2.43 -1.82
N ARG A 115 -4.33 -3.72 -1.51
CA ARG A 115 -3.37 -4.18 -0.51
C ARG A 115 -2.16 -4.79 -1.19
N ALA A 116 -0.98 -4.28 -0.90
CA ALA A 116 0.26 -4.76 -1.47
C ALA A 116 1.25 -5.19 -0.39
N SER A 117 1.99 -6.26 -0.65
CA SER A 117 3.11 -6.67 0.20
C SER A 117 4.28 -7.19 -0.63
N ALA A 118 5.47 -6.81 -0.23
CA ALA A 118 6.75 -7.21 -0.81
C ALA A 118 7.88 -6.96 0.19
N GLN A 119 9.03 -7.58 -0.02
CA GLN A 119 10.22 -7.26 0.76
C GLN A 119 10.64 -5.79 0.60
N SER A 120 10.56 -5.26 -0.62
CA SER A 120 10.86 -3.86 -0.91
C SER A 120 10.05 -3.36 -2.10
N PHE A 121 9.86 -2.06 -2.18
CA PHE A 121 9.17 -1.37 -3.26
C PHE A 121 10.06 -0.30 -3.88
N LEU A 122 9.84 -0.02 -5.17
CA LEU A 122 10.43 1.12 -5.86
C LEU A 122 9.69 2.42 -5.48
N HIS A 123 10.35 3.54 -5.66
CA HIS A 123 9.72 4.84 -5.40
C HIS A 123 8.46 5.03 -6.27
N ASN A 124 7.35 5.40 -5.64
CA ASN A 124 6.02 5.56 -6.21
C ASN A 124 5.38 4.30 -6.82
N GLN A 125 5.96 3.10 -6.65
CA GLN A 125 5.47 1.88 -7.30
C GLN A 125 4.01 1.58 -6.97
N ILE A 126 3.60 1.66 -5.69
CA ILE A 126 2.20 1.42 -5.27
C ILE A 126 1.25 2.43 -5.91
N ARG A 127 1.63 3.70 -5.98
CA ARG A 127 0.82 4.74 -6.62
C ARG A 127 0.72 4.55 -8.13
N SER A 128 1.79 4.05 -8.77
CA SER A 128 1.79 3.67 -10.17
C SER A 128 0.85 2.47 -10.42
N PHE A 129 0.88 1.46 -9.54
CA PHE A 129 -0.08 0.36 -9.58
C PHE A 129 -1.52 0.87 -9.44
N ALA A 130 -1.82 1.67 -8.41
CA ALA A 130 -3.17 2.19 -8.18
C ALA A 130 -3.71 2.98 -9.38
N GLY A 131 -2.88 3.81 -10.01
CA GLY A 131 -3.29 4.57 -11.20
C GLY A 131 -3.54 3.69 -12.43
N THR A 132 -2.71 2.66 -12.63
CA THR A 132 -2.89 1.70 -13.74
C THR A 132 -4.11 0.82 -13.49
N LEU A 133 -4.28 0.30 -12.27
CA LEU A 133 -5.45 -0.51 -11.91
C LEU A 133 -6.76 0.29 -11.98
N LYS A 134 -6.71 1.59 -11.69
CA LYS A 134 -7.88 2.47 -11.92
C LYS A 134 -8.29 2.52 -13.38
N LEU A 135 -7.34 2.50 -14.34
CA LEU A 135 -7.67 2.40 -15.76
C LEU A 135 -8.32 1.04 -16.09
N ALA A 136 -7.89 -0.04 -15.46
CA ALA A 136 -8.55 -1.34 -15.59
C ALA A 136 -9.99 -1.30 -15.05
N GLY A 137 -10.21 -0.69 -13.89
CA GLY A 137 -11.55 -0.51 -13.32
C GLY A 137 -12.47 0.41 -14.13
N GLU A 138 -11.92 1.27 -14.96
CA GLU A 138 -12.67 2.11 -15.94
C GLU A 138 -12.93 1.38 -17.27
N GLY A 139 -12.45 0.15 -17.44
CA GLY A 139 -12.53 -0.59 -18.69
C GLY A 139 -11.62 -0.04 -19.82
N ARG A 140 -10.62 0.78 -19.48
CA ARG A 140 -9.67 1.38 -20.42
C ARG A 140 -8.41 0.56 -20.64
N MET A 141 -8.16 -0.40 -19.76
CA MET A 141 -7.12 -1.42 -19.87
C MET A 141 -7.71 -2.76 -19.44
N THR A 142 -7.29 -3.81 -20.11
CA THR A 142 -7.56 -5.19 -19.68
C THR A 142 -6.45 -5.71 -18.78
N ALA A 143 -6.63 -6.88 -18.16
CA ALA A 143 -5.54 -7.54 -17.43
C ALA A 143 -4.34 -7.86 -18.33
N ASP A 144 -4.57 -8.20 -19.59
CA ASP A 144 -3.51 -8.48 -20.57
C ASP A 144 -2.78 -7.21 -21.00
N ASP A 145 -3.48 -6.06 -21.09
CA ASP A 145 -2.82 -4.77 -21.32
C ASP A 145 -1.90 -4.38 -20.16
N VAL A 146 -2.30 -4.68 -18.93
CA VAL A 146 -1.46 -4.43 -17.74
C VAL A 146 -0.22 -5.34 -17.73
N GLN A 147 -0.37 -6.58 -18.16
CA GLN A 147 0.76 -7.49 -18.34
C GLN A 147 1.68 -6.99 -19.46
N ALA A 148 1.15 -6.61 -20.61
CA ALA A 148 1.92 -6.04 -21.71
C ALA A 148 2.69 -4.78 -21.27
N ALA A 149 2.06 -3.92 -20.47
CA ALA A 149 2.71 -2.75 -19.89
C ALA A 149 3.87 -3.11 -18.94
N LEU A 150 3.74 -4.18 -18.14
CA LEU A 150 4.84 -4.70 -17.31
C LEU A 150 6.00 -5.17 -18.18
N GLU A 151 5.71 -5.96 -19.21
CA GLU A 151 6.71 -6.55 -20.11
C GLU A 151 7.41 -5.50 -21.00
N ALA A 152 6.73 -4.40 -21.30
CA ALA A 152 7.29 -3.30 -22.11
C ALA A 152 8.51 -2.63 -21.45
N ARG A 153 8.62 -2.68 -20.12
CA ARG A 153 9.70 -2.02 -19.35
C ARG A 153 9.87 -0.54 -19.72
N ASP A 154 8.78 0.08 -20.08
CA ASP A 154 8.71 1.48 -20.48
C ASP A 154 7.76 2.25 -19.55
N ARG A 155 8.26 3.33 -18.97
CA ARG A 155 7.45 4.20 -18.09
C ARG A 155 6.24 4.82 -18.81
N ALA A 156 6.31 5.00 -20.13
CA ALA A 156 5.20 5.54 -20.91
C ALA A 156 4.00 4.58 -20.97
N ALA A 157 4.21 3.27 -20.84
CA ALA A 157 3.14 2.26 -20.78
C ALA A 157 2.39 2.23 -19.44
N CYS A 158 2.92 2.89 -18.40
CA CYS A 158 2.27 2.96 -17.09
C CYS A 158 1.10 3.94 -17.09
N GLY A 159 0.05 3.62 -16.37
CA GLY A 159 -1.00 4.58 -16.06
C GLY A 159 -0.49 5.79 -15.24
N PRO A 160 -1.35 6.79 -15.01
CA PRO A 160 -0.99 7.97 -14.21
C PRO A 160 -0.61 7.56 -12.78
N VAL A 161 0.31 8.30 -12.15
CA VAL A 161 0.63 8.08 -10.73
C VAL A 161 -0.55 8.57 -9.89
N ALA A 162 -1.13 7.67 -9.10
CA ALA A 162 -2.25 8.00 -8.22
C ALA A 162 -1.86 9.05 -7.16
N PRO A 163 -2.81 9.86 -6.66
CA PRO A 163 -2.57 10.87 -5.63
C PRO A 163 -1.98 10.25 -4.34
N PRO A 164 -1.19 10.99 -3.55
CA PRO A 164 -0.57 10.45 -2.32
C PRO A 164 -1.58 10.19 -1.20
N GLU A 165 -2.70 10.88 -1.15
CA GLU A 165 -3.67 10.89 -0.04
C GLU A 165 -4.28 9.50 0.23
N GLY A 166 -4.33 8.64 -0.80
CA GLY A 166 -4.85 7.28 -0.66
C GLY A 166 -3.85 6.27 -0.10
N LEU A 167 -2.56 6.61 0.01
CA LEU A 167 -1.50 5.68 0.36
C LEU A 167 -1.24 5.62 1.86
N PHE A 168 -1.27 4.41 2.42
CA PHE A 168 -0.94 4.11 3.81
C PHE A 168 0.18 3.07 3.88
N PHE A 169 1.16 3.34 4.72
CA PHE A 169 2.14 2.36 5.15
C PHE A 169 1.59 1.65 6.37
N LEU A 170 1.16 0.39 6.21
CA LEU A 170 0.46 -0.33 7.27
C LEU A 170 1.40 -0.89 8.33
N ARG A 171 2.45 -1.57 7.88
CA ARG A 171 3.41 -2.20 8.79
C ARG A 171 4.67 -2.68 8.06
N VAL A 172 5.69 -2.97 8.86
CA VAL A 172 6.88 -3.74 8.47
C VAL A 172 6.92 -5.02 9.29
N ASP A 173 7.29 -6.12 8.67
CA ASP A 173 7.58 -7.37 9.35
C ASP A 173 9.10 -7.49 9.55
N TYR A 174 9.52 -7.78 10.77
CA TYR A 174 10.91 -8.07 11.14
C TYR A 174 11.05 -9.52 11.65
N PRO A 175 12.27 -10.08 11.69
CA PRO A 175 12.50 -11.38 12.33
C PRO A 175 11.96 -11.40 13.77
N GLY A 176 11.25 -12.46 14.14
CA GLY A 176 10.65 -12.61 15.49
C GLY A 176 9.37 -11.82 15.76
N ASP A 177 8.80 -11.13 14.76
CA ASP A 177 7.52 -10.41 14.94
C ASP A 177 6.29 -11.32 14.98
N GLU A 178 6.39 -12.58 14.57
CA GLU A 178 5.25 -13.50 14.52
C GLU A 178 4.67 -13.79 15.91
N GLU A 179 5.51 -14.00 16.90
CA GLU A 179 5.09 -14.23 18.29
C GLU A 179 4.42 -13.01 18.92
N ARG A 180 4.68 -11.81 18.42
CA ARG A 180 4.14 -10.54 18.91
C ARG A 180 2.79 -10.21 18.36
N ARG A 181 2.48 -10.61 17.12
CA ARG A 181 1.16 -10.37 16.51
C ARG A 181 0.05 -10.96 17.35
N ALA A 182 0.31 -12.11 17.98
CA ALA A 182 -0.62 -12.74 18.89
C ALA A 182 -0.92 -11.91 20.15
N ARG A 183 0.01 -11.02 20.56
CA ARG A 183 -0.12 -10.23 21.81
C ARG A 183 -0.63 -8.81 21.62
N LEU A 184 -0.40 -8.18 20.47
CA LEU A 184 -0.74 -6.76 20.24
C LEU A 184 -1.95 -6.55 19.34
N TRP A 185 -2.34 -7.54 18.57
CA TRP A 185 -3.49 -7.49 17.68
C TRP A 185 -4.51 -8.53 18.12
N CYS A 186 -5.41 -8.13 19.00
CA CYS A 186 -6.70 -8.80 19.11
C CYS A 186 -7.53 -8.34 17.90
N PRO A 187 -7.80 -9.19 16.88
CA PRO A 187 -8.79 -8.81 15.86
C PRO A 187 -10.11 -8.63 16.62
N CYS A 188 -10.63 -7.42 16.61
CA CYS A 188 -12.00 -7.20 17.06
C CYS A 188 -12.88 -8.18 16.28
N PRO A 189 -13.58 -9.12 16.92
CA PRO A 189 -14.41 -10.07 16.21
C PRO A 189 -15.52 -9.29 15.52
N GLN A 190 -15.54 -9.29 14.18
CA GLN A 190 -16.59 -8.70 13.35
C GLN A 190 -17.98 -9.33 13.55
N GLN A 191 -18.21 -10.07 14.64
CA GLN A 191 -19.45 -10.79 14.92
C GLN A 191 -20.27 -10.23 16.10
N ALA A 192 -19.96 -9.06 16.64
CA ALA A 192 -20.69 -8.50 17.79
C ALA A 192 -21.58 -7.29 17.47
N CYS A 193 -21.97 -7.06 16.22
CA CYS A 193 -22.89 -5.97 15.84
C CYS A 193 -24.16 -6.50 15.13
N GLN A 194 -24.74 -7.60 15.65
CA GLN A 194 -26.09 -8.03 15.33
C GLN A 194 -26.84 -8.27 16.65
N ARG A 195 -27.25 -7.18 17.31
CA ARG A 195 -28.45 -7.14 18.21
C ARG A 195 -28.97 -5.71 18.26
#